data_2e09e8155ea2550e8a8d5fb66f399e2b
#
_entry.id   2e09e8155ea2550e8a8d5fb66f399e2b
#
_cell.length_a   1.000
_cell.length_b   1.000
_cell.length_c   1.000
_cell.angle_alpha   90.00
_cell.angle_beta   90.00
_cell.angle_gamma   90.00
#
_symmetry.space_group_name_H-M   'P 1'
#
loop_
_entity.id
_entity.type
_entity.pdbx_description
1 polymer ?
#
loop_
_entity_poly.entity_id
_entity_poly.type
_entity_poly.pdbx_seq_one_letter_code
_entity_poly.pdbx_strand_id
1 'polypeptide(L)'
;MFGNNVEDDMGLIKGVLREELNNSLRLKDSYNKELKKRPGGSIVEKHIRGHKYYYVAFREGGKVRFVYKGKVLSKEFLAEFEKSKRLRKKYKELIRQLAARIKYLRKALHGKENV
;
A
#
# COMPACT_ATOMS: atom_id res chain seq x y z
N MET A 1 39.24 -14.52 -24.41
CA MET A 1 38.92 -14.51 -23.84
C MET A 1 38.21 -14.21 -23.30
N PHE A 2 37.89 -14.24 -23.08
CA PHE A 2 37.00 -14.24 -22.60
C PHE A 2 36.86 -14.11 -21.37
N GLY A 3 37.24 -13.64 -20.87
CA GLY A 3 37.31 -13.64 -19.54
C GLY A 3 36.39 -12.74 -18.89
N ASN A 4 35.38 -13.19 -18.45
CA ASN A 4 34.62 -12.53 -17.47
C ASN A 4 35.41 -12.50 -16.20
N ASN A 5 35.97 -11.41 -15.82
CA ASN A 5 36.55 -11.33 -14.52
C ASN A 5 35.45 -11.06 -13.48
N VAL A 6 35.76 -11.35 -12.23
CA VAL A 6 34.80 -11.23 -11.12
C VAL A 6 34.31 -9.79 -10.92
N GLU A 7 35.16 -8.81 -11.24
CA GLU A 7 34.81 -7.39 -11.09
C GLU A 7 33.68 -6.99 -12.03
N ASP A 8 33.71 -7.44 -13.30
CA ASP A 8 32.66 -7.16 -14.27
C ASP A 8 31.34 -7.79 -13.85
N ASP A 9 31.40 -9.04 -13.36
CA ASP A 9 30.22 -9.75 -12.86
C ASP A 9 29.62 -9.03 -11.64
N MET A 10 30.46 -8.56 -10.75
CA MET A 10 30.02 -7.82 -9.56
C MET A 10 29.39 -6.48 -9.94
N GLY A 11 29.95 -5.78 -10.92
CA GLY A 11 29.39 -4.55 -11.44
C GLY A 11 28.01 -4.74 -12.06
N LEU A 12 27.85 -5.82 -12.83
CA LEU A 12 26.58 -6.20 -13.41
C LEU A 12 25.54 -6.51 -12.34
N ILE A 13 25.91 -7.31 -11.34
CA ILE A 13 25.04 -7.68 -10.23
C ILE A 13 24.57 -6.45 -9.46
N LYS A 14 25.50 -5.54 -9.12
CA LYS A 14 25.18 -4.28 -8.45
C LYS A 14 24.21 -3.44 -9.28
N GLY A 15 24.41 -3.38 -10.58
CA GLY A 15 23.52 -2.66 -11.49
C GLY A 15 22.11 -3.20 -11.48
N VAL A 16 21.97 -4.53 -11.55
CA VAL A 16 20.66 -5.18 -11.48
C VAL A 16 19.99 -4.92 -10.14
N LEU A 17 20.71 -5.04 -9.04
CA LEU A 17 20.16 -4.82 -7.70
C LEU A 17 19.70 -3.37 -7.50
N ARG A 18 20.46 -2.40 -8.01
CA ARG A 18 20.08 -0.97 -7.95
C ARG A 18 18.83 -0.70 -8.77
N GLU A 19 18.76 -1.28 -9.96
CA GLU A 19 17.58 -1.14 -10.82
C GLU A 19 16.34 -1.71 -10.14
N GLU A 20 16.45 -2.90 -9.56
CA GLU A 20 15.36 -3.52 -8.83
C GLU A 20 14.96 -2.70 -7.60
N LEU A 21 15.92 -2.14 -6.89
CA LEU A 21 15.66 -1.26 -5.75
C LEU A 21 14.88 -0.02 -6.20
N ASN A 22 15.33 0.64 -7.25
CA ASN A 22 14.67 1.83 -7.78
C ASN A 22 13.25 1.51 -8.25
N ASN A 23 13.05 0.39 -8.92
CA ASN A 23 11.73 -0.07 -9.35
C ASN A 23 10.81 -0.31 -8.16
N SER A 24 11.32 -0.97 -7.13
CA SER A 24 10.54 -1.26 -5.91
C SER A 24 10.15 0.01 -5.17
N LEU A 25 11.04 1.00 -5.10
CA LEU A 25 10.76 2.29 -4.50
C LEU A 25 9.67 3.04 -5.26
N ARG A 26 9.73 3.05 -6.59
CA ARG A 26 8.73 3.68 -7.44
C ARG A 26 7.36 3.03 -7.28
N LEU A 27 7.33 1.69 -7.29
CA LEU A 27 6.08 0.94 -7.11
C LEU A 27 5.47 1.22 -5.74
N LYS A 28 6.29 1.21 -4.69
CA LYS A 28 5.82 1.49 -3.33
C LYS A 28 5.21 2.88 -3.23
N ASP A 29 5.87 3.88 -3.81
CA ASP A 29 5.35 5.24 -3.85
C ASP A 29 4.02 5.32 -4.60
N SER A 30 3.95 4.67 -5.75
CA SER A 30 2.73 4.61 -6.57
C SER A 30 1.56 3.99 -5.80
N TYR A 31 1.79 2.87 -5.13
CA TYR A 31 0.75 2.20 -4.35
C TYR A 31 0.34 3.01 -3.12
N ASN A 32 1.27 3.72 -2.48
CA ASN A 32 0.95 4.63 -1.39
C ASN A 32 0.03 5.76 -1.87
N LYS A 33 0.29 6.31 -3.04
CA LYS A 33 -0.54 7.34 -3.65
C LYS A 33 -1.96 6.82 -3.95
N GLU A 34 -2.04 5.60 -4.50
CA GLU A 34 -3.33 4.97 -4.77
C GLU A 34 -4.10 4.70 -3.47
N LEU A 35 -3.41 4.28 -2.42
CA LEU A 35 -4.01 4.04 -1.11
C LEU A 35 -4.59 5.33 -0.52
N LYS A 36 -3.88 6.45 -0.64
CA LYS A 36 -4.33 7.75 -0.16
C LYS A 36 -5.58 8.26 -0.87
N LYS A 37 -5.78 7.90 -2.13
CA LYS A 37 -6.97 8.29 -2.90
C LYS A 37 -8.23 7.57 -2.43
N ARG A 38 -8.08 6.46 -1.72
CA ARG A 38 -9.20 5.63 -1.27
C ARG A 38 -9.37 5.78 0.23
N PRO A 39 -10.38 6.53 0.66
CA PRO A 39 -10.60 6.72 2.09
C PRO A 39 -10.89 5.37 2.75
N GLY A 40 -10.24 5.15 3.87
CA GLY A 40 -10.54 4.01 4.71
C GLY A 40 -11.81 4.26 5.48
N GLY A 41 -12.17 3.32 6.29
CA GLY A 41 -13.30 3.51 7.18
C GLY A 41 -14.13 2.25 7.33
N SER A 42 -15.11 2.38 8.18
CA SER A 42 -16.07 1.30 8.44
C SER A 42 -17.48 1.87 8.51
N ILE A 43 -18.45 1.06 8.10
CA ILE A 43 -19.86 1.40 8.22
C ILE A 43 -20.28 1.20 9.67
N VAL A 44 -20.86 2.25 10.25
CA VAL A 44 -21.35 2.23 11.63
C VAL A 44 -22.86 2.45 11.60
N GLU A 45 -23.57 1.59 12.27
CA GLU A 45 -25.01 1.70 12.47
C GLU A 45 -25.27 2.33 13.84
N LYS A 46 -26.00 3.44 13.87
CA LYS A 46 -26.39 4.09 15.10
C LYS A 46 -27.90 4.00 15.27
N HIS A 47 -28.33 3.67 16.49
CA HIS A 47 -29.73 3.62 16.86
C HIS A 47 -30.06 4.84 17.71
N ILE A 48 -30.94 5.69 17.21
CA ILE A 48 -31.38 6.90 17.90
C ILE A 48 -32.90 6.92 17.93
N ARG A 49 -33.47 6.85 19.10
CA ARG A 49 -34.94 6.87 19.30
C ARG A 49 -35.68 5.81 18.46
N GLY A 50 -35.12 4.60 18.41
CA GLY A 50 -35.72 3.50 17.67
C GLY A 50 -35.47 3.51 16.15
N HIS A 51 -34.75 4.49 15.64
CA HIS A 51 -34.41 4.57 14.22
C HIS A 51 -32.95 4.25 13.99
N LYS A 52 -32.67 3.61 12.85
CA LYS A 52 -31.32 3.28 12.41
C LYS A 52 -30.77 4.37 11.49
N TYR A 53 -29.54 4.79 11.76
CA TYR A 53 -28.83 5.76 10.93
C TYR A 53 -27.46 5.21 10.61
N TYR A 54 -27.04 5.32 9.35
CA TYR A 54 -25.76 4.79 8.89
C TYR A 54 -24.74 5.88 8.67
N TYR A 55 -23.53 5.65 9.17
CA TYR A 55 -22.40 6.56 9.06
C TYR A 55 -21.19 5.77 8.55
N VAL A 56 -20.28 6.48 7.89
CA VAL A 56 -18.94 5.96 7.66
C VAL A 56 -18.01 6.64 8.65
N ALA A 57 -17.33 5.84 9.46
CA ALA A 57 -16.32 6.30 10.40
C ALA A 57 -14.93 6.12 9.80
N PHE A 58 -14.11 7.15 9.84
CA PHE A 58 -12.73 7.08 9.35
C PHE A 58 -11.83 7.99 10.17
N ARG A 59 -10.52 7.72 10.10
CA ARG A 59 -9.53 8.53 10.80
C ARG A 59 -8.97 9.59 9.87
N GLU A 60 -8.90 10.82 10.40
CA GLU A 60 -8.31 11.95 9.69
C GLU A 60 -7.57 12.81 10.72
N GLY A 61 -6.27 12.98 10.54
CA GLY A 61 -5.47 13.79 11.45
C GLY A 61 -5.48 13.33 12.90
N GLY A 62 -5.53 12.01 13.13
CA GLY A 62 -5.56 11.43 14.47
C GLY A 62 -6.93 11.46 15.14
N LYS A 63 -7.95 11.98 14.48
CA LYS A 63 -9.33 12.04 14.98
C LYS A 63 -10.22 11.12 14.19
N VAL A 64 -11.26 10.58 14.85
CA VAL A 64 -12.30 9.80 14.17
C VAL A 64 -13.38 10.77 13.70
N ARG A 65 -13.68 10.71 12.40
CA ARG A 65 -14.76 11.49 11.79
C ARG A 65 -15.87 10.57 11.36
N PHE A 66 -17.11 11.07 11.43
CA PHE A 66 -18.30 10.33 11.01
C PHE A 66 -18.99 11.11 9.89
N VAL A 67 -19.28 10.43 8.79
CA VAL A 67 -20.03 11.01 7.69
C VAL A 67 -21.35 10.29 7.59
N TYR A 68 -22.43 11.04 7.70
CA TYR A 68 -23.79 10.50 7.60
C TYR A 68 -24.09 10.03 6.17
N LYS A 69 -24.63 8.81 6.04
CA LYS A 69 -24.93 8.20 4.74
C LYS A 69 -26.43 7.94 4.53
N GLY A 70 -27.25 8.12 5.54
CA GLY A 70 -28.69 7.97 5.41
C GLY A 70 -29.29 6.90 6.32
N LYS A 71 -30.59 6.74 6.19
CA LYS A 71 -31.34 5.71 6.95
C LYS A 71 -31.27 4.36 6.28
N VAL A 72 -30.96 4.32 4.97
CA VAL A 72 -30.84 3.11 4.17
C VAL A 72 -29.62 3.24 3.30
N LEU A 73 -28.82 2.18 3.21
CA LEU A 73 -27.68 2.12 2.32
C LEU A 73 -28.10 1.42 1.03
N SER A 74 -27.79 2.05 -0.10
CA SER A 74 -28.08 1.45 -1.41
C SER A 74 -27.16 0.28 -1.69
N LYS A 75 -27.59 -0.63 -2.54
CA LYS A 75 -26.78 -1.77 -2.99
C LYS A 75 -25.53 -1.28 -3.72
N GLU A 76 -25.66 -0.20 -4.49
CA GLU A 76 -24.56 0.42 -5.23
C GLU A 76 -23.49 0.96 -4.27
N PHE A 77 -23.91 1.65 -3.22
CA PHE A 77 -23.01 2.16 -2.20
C PHE A 77 -22.26 1.02 -1.51
N LEU A 78 -22.98 -0.03 -1.10
CA LEU A 78 -22.39 -1.19 -0.43
C LEU A 78 -21.37 -1.90 -1.33
N ALA A 79 -21.70 -2.07 -2.62
CA ALA A 79 -20.81 -2.70 -3.58
C ALA A 79 -19.52 -1.89 -3.76
N GLU A 80 -19.64 -0.57 -3.93
CA GLU A 80 -18.49 0.32 -4.07
C GLU A 80 -17.64 0.38 -2.81
N PHE A 81 -18.28 0.40 -1.66
CA PHE A 81 -17.59 0.39 -0.37
C PHE A 81 -16.78 -0.89 -0.19
N GLU A 82 -17.37 -2.05 -0.49
CA GLU A 82 -16.68 -3.35 -0.39
C GLU A 82 -15.54 -3.45 -1.40
N LYS A 83 -15.73 -2.96 -2.61
CA LYS A 83 -14.68 -2.93 -3.64
C LYS A 83 -13.49 -2.07 -3.20
N SER A 84 -13.77 -0.88 -2.67
CA SER A 84 -12.74 0.02 -2.15
C SER A 84 -11.98 -0.62 -0.98
N LYS A 85 -12.68 -1.28 -0.09
CA LYS A 85 -12.09 -1.97 1.05
C LYS A 85 -11.14 -3.09 0.61
N ARG A 86 -11.55 -3.89 -0.38
CA ARG A 86 -10.70 -4.95 -0.95
C ARG A 86 -9.45 -4.37 -1.61
N LEU A 87 -9.60 -3.29 -2.38
CA LEU A 87 -8.47 -2.62 -3.03
C LEU A 87 -7.50 -2.04 -2.00
N ARG A 88 -8.00 -1.42 -0.94
CA ARG A 88 -7.15 -0.91 0.15
C ARG A 88 -6.34 -2.04 0.78
N LYS A 89 -6.97 -3.16 1.05
CA LYS A 89 -6.31 -4.34 1.63
C LYS A 89 -5.22 -4.84 0.69
N LYS A 90 -5.51 -4.91 -0.60
CA LYS A 90 -4.55 -5.35 -1.63
C LYS A 90 -3.34 -4.41 -1.68
N TYR A 91 -3.55 -3.09 -1.73
CA TYR A 91 -2.46 -2.13 -1.76
C TYR A 91 -1.61 -2.17 -0.50
N LYS A 92 -2.22 -2.31 0.68
CA LYS A 92 -1.49 -2.45 1.93
C LYS A 92 -0.57 -3.67 1.91
N GLU A 93 -1.06 -4.79 1.41
CA GLU A 93 -0.28 -6.02 1.29
C GLU A 93 0.87 -5.86 0.30
N LEU A 94 0.63 -5.26 -0.86
CA LEU A 94 1.67 -4.99 -1.86
C LEU A 94 2.74 -4.05 -1.30
N ILE A 95 2.35 -3.02 -0.57
CA ILE A 95 3.27 -2.09 0.07
C ILE A 95 4.13 -2.82 1.10
N ARG A 96 3.54 -3.71 1.89
CA ARG A 96 4.26 -4.53 2.87
C ARG A 96 5.30 -5.42 2.20
N GLN A 97 4.92 -6.09 1.11
CA GLN A 97 5.83 -6.94 0.35
C GLN A 97 6.98 -6.14 -0.25
N LEU A 98 6.67 -4.96 -0.81
CA LEU A 98 7.69 -4.08 -1.38
C LEU A 98 8.63 -3.53 -0.30
N ALA A 99 8.14 -3.21 0.88
CA ALA A 99 8.99 -2.77 1.99
C ALA A 99 10.01 -3.85 2.38
N ALA A 100 9.57 -5.10 2.45
CA ALA A 100 10.46 -6.23 2.73
C ALA A 100 11.50 -6.43 1.62
N ARG A 101 11.08 -6.32 0.35
CA ARG A 101 11.97 -6.42 -0.81
C ARG A 101 13.01 -5.30 -0.82
N ILE A 102 12.60 -4.08 -0.54
CA ILE A 102 13.50 -2.92 -0.46
C ILE A 102 14.56 -3.15 0.62
N LYS A 103 14.15 -3.61 1.77
CA LYS A 103 15.06 -3.92 2.88
C LYS A 103 16.09 -4.98 2.47
N TYR A 104 15.64 -6.03 1.81
CA TYR A 104 16.51 -7.09 1.29
C TYR A 104 17.51 -6.54 0.26
N LEU A 105 17.03 -5.75 -0.70
CA LEU A 105 17.88 -5.18 -1.76
C LEU A 105 18.93 -4.22 -1.21
N ARG A 106 18.56 -3.39 -0.24
CA ARG A 106 19.50 -2.49 0.42
C ARG A 106 20.60 -3.25 1.14
N LYS A 107 20.23 -4.33 1.82
CA LYS A 107 21.20 -5.22 2.49
C LYS A 107 22.14 -5.87 1.48
N ALA A 108 21.59 -6.38 0.40
CA ALA A 108 22.37 -7.04 -0.66
C ALA A 108 23.37 -6.07 -1.30
N LEU A 109 22.93 -4.84 -1.58
CA LEU A 109 23.79 -3.79 -2.13
C LEU A 109 24.87 -3.38 -1.15
N HIS A 110 24.51 -3.16 0.11
CA HIS A 110 25.46 -2.78 1.15
C HIS A 110 26.56 -3.84 1.31
N GLY A 111 26.16 -5.12 1.37
CA GLY A 111 27.12 -6.22 1.43
C GLY A 111 28.06 -6.26 0.23
N LYS A 112 27.55 -5.95 -0.98
CA LYS A 112 28.34 -5.93 -2.20
C LYS A 112 29.27 -4.70 -2.24
N GLU A 113 28.85 -3.57 -1.70
CA GLU A 113 29.61 -2.33 -1.70
C GLU A 113 30.73 -2.29 -0.66
N ASN A 114 30.62 -3.12 0.37
CA ASN A 114 31.61 -3.19 1.44
C ASN A 114 32.72 -4.22 1.21
N VAL A 115 32.81 -4.79 0.04
CA VAL A 115 33.84 -5.80 -0.28
C VAL A 115 35.12 -5.14 -0.78
#